data_d38dc912151fb2b8ce5bd37430a4a7e3
#
_entry.id   d38dc912151fb2b8ce5bd37430a4a7e3
#
_cell.length_a   1.000
_cell.length_b   1.000
_cell.length_c   1.000
_cell.angle_alpha   90.00
_cell.angle_beta   90.00
_cell.angle_gamma   90.00
#
_symmetry.space_group_name_H-M   'P 1'
#
loop_
_entity.id
_entity.type
_entity.pdbx_description
1 polymer ?
#
loop_
_entity_poly.entity_id
_entity_poly.type
_entity_poly.pdbx_seq_one_letter_code
_entity_poly.pdbx_strand_id
1 'polypeptide(L)'
;MSANIISPRLVSRVWGGERLAALGGSGVATPPIGEAWFGEIGSQNQPLVKLLDVADRLSVQVHPTDALAAELHGAGSIGKREAWVILDAAAGAHLLLGRDPAVSADQLQHALESGSDVAPLLAKIPVSAGDVLDVPPGTLHALMPGLLVWEVQQPSDRTYRVSDWGRSSSERPLHQAEALRAVNVAATAQQVARVDWETAGTRTMITNDAFAVTVVVGPWSESMQFPHGAIATLISSPSMSGAASGPAGRVAGLTLQPLQSALITAGSVAMEIPHGSALLFASPP
;
A
#
# COMPACT_ATOMS: atom_id res chain seq x y z
N MET A 1 -6.93 17.02 -21.60
CA MET A 1 -7.52 16.70 -20.28
C MET A 1 -6.33 16.58 -19.32
N SER A 2 -6.45 17.04 -18.09
CA SER A 2 -5.37 17.03 -17.10
C SER A 2 -5.35 15.75 -16.24
N ALA A 3 -6.26 14.81 -16.47
CA ALA A 3 -6.31 13.51 -15.84
C ALA A 3 -7.03 12.47 -16.70
N ASN A 4 -6.80 11.19 -16.43
CA ASN A 4 -7.48 10.06 -17.04
C ASN A 4 -7.85 9.03 -15.96
N ILE A 5 -9.04 8.43 -16.03
CA ILE A 5 -9.43 7.33 -15.14
C ILE A 5 -8.55 6.12 -15.46
N ILE A 6 -8.03 5.46 -14.43
CA ILE A 6 -7.26 4.24 -14.55
C ILE A 6 -8.18 3.05 -14.26
N SER A 7 -8.31 2.13 -15.22
CA SER A 7 -8.91 0.83 -14.95
C SER A 7 -7.93 -0.04 -14.15
N PRO A 8 -8.32 -0.57 -12.97
CA PRO A 8 -7.41 -1.38 -12.18
C PRO A 8 -7.12 -2.73 -12.85
N ARG A 9 -5.91 -3.24 -12.64
CA ARG A 9 -5.61 -4.64 -12.86
C ARG A 9 -5.97 -5.41 -11.60
N LEU A 10 -6.98 -6.27 -11.67
CA LEU A 10 -7.39 -7.11 -10.55
C LEU A 10 -6.50 -8.36 -10.47
N VAL A 11 -6.06 -8.71 -9.26
CA VAL A 11 -5.16 -9.83 -9.00
C VAL A 11 -5.73 -10.72 -7.91
N SER A 12 -5.99 -12.00 -8.27
CA SER A 12 -6.37 -13.01 -7.30
C SER A 12 -5.21 -13.34 -6.36
N ARG A 13 -5.52 -13.48 -5.09
CA ARG A 13 -4.55 -13.87 -4.04
C ARG A 13 -5.21 -14.84 -3.08
N VAL A 14 -4.48 -15.84 -2.61
CA VAL A 14 -4.98 -16.83 -1.64
C VAL A 14 -5.47 -16.21 -0.32
N TRP A 15 -5.06 -14.99 -0.02
CA TRP A 15 -5.43 -14.22 1.15
C TRP A 15 -6.46 -13.11 0.86
N GLY A 16 -6.89 -12.99 -0.40
CA GLY A 16 -7.81 -11.94 -0.84
C GLY A 16 -9.24 -12.14 -0.34
N GLY A 17 -10.05 -11.11 -0.54
CA GLY A 17 -11.46 -11.07 -0.19
C GLY A 17 -12.37 -10.83 -1.39
N GLU A 18 -13.53 -10.24 -1.13
CA GLU A 18 -14.57 -9.97 -2.14
C GLU A 18 -14.83 -8.48 -2.35
N ARG A 19 -14.25 -7.60 -1.50
CA ARG A 19 -14.56 -6.15 -1.51
C ARG A 19 -14.11 -5.45 -2.80
N LEU A 20 -13.07 -5.97 -3.48
CA LEU A 20 -12.54 -5.39 -4.71
C LEU A 20 -13.23 -5.92 -5.98
N ALA A 21 -14.07 -6.93 -5.89
CA ALA A 21 -14.71 -7.56 -7.05
C ALA A 21 -15.62 -6.58 -7.84
N ALA A 22 -16.23 -5.63 -7.15
CA ALA A 22 -17.13 -4.63 -7.76
C ALA A 22 -16.41 -3.52 -8.55
N LEU A 23 -15.07 -3.39 -8.42
CA LEU A 23 -14.34 -2.30 -9.09
C LEU A 23 -14.36 -2.44 -10.62
N GLY A 24 -14.57 -3.66 -11.13
CA GLY A 24 -14.33 -3.92 -12.53
C GLY A 24 -12.87 -3.68 -12.89
N GLY A 25 -12.40 -4.12 -14.03
CA GLY A 25 -11.01 -3.88 -14.43
C GLY A 25 -10.55 -4.79 -15.55
N SER A 26 -9.27 -4.65 -15.92
CA SER A 26 -8.62 -5.55 -16.85
C SER A 26 -8.13 -6.80 -16.14
N GLY A 27 -8.24 -7.94 -16.81
CA GLY A 27 -7.79 -9.23 -16.30
C GLY A 27 -8.94 -10.15 -15.89
N VAL A 28 -8.69 -11.45 -15.98
CA VAL A 28 -9.63 -12.49 -15.54
C VAL A 28 -9.26 -12.87 -14.11
N ALA A 29 -9.59 -12.00 -13.17
CA ALA A 29 -9.42 -12.35 -11.77
C ALA A 29 -10.72 -13.01 -11.26
N THR A 30 -10.59 -14.23 -10.76
CA THR A 30 -11.66 -14.89 -10.00
C THR A 30 -11.44 -14.65 -8.52
N PRO A 31 -12.49 -14.45 -7.72
CA PRO A 31 -12.36 -14.38 -6.27
C PRO A 31 -11.66 -15.61 -5.69
N PRO A 32 -10.88 -15.44 -4.60
CA PRO A 32 -10.69 -14.21 -3.85
C PRO A 32 -9.76 -13.22 -4.56
N ILE A 33 -10.17 -11.92 -4.63
CA ILE A 33 -9.37 -10.85 -5.20
C ILE A 33 -8.64 -10.13 -4.06
N GLY A 34 -7.31 -10.27 -4.04
CA GLY A 34 -6.51 -9.62 -2.99
C GLY A 34 -6.06 -8.23 -3.34
N GLU A 35 -5.84 -7.94 -4.63
CA GLU A 35 -5.25 -6.67 -5.05
C GLU A 35 -5.94 -6.06 -6.26
N ALA A 36 -6.04 -4.73 -6.28
CA ALA A 36 -6.36 -3.92 -7.46
C ALA A 36 -5.21 -2.93 -7.68
N TRP A 37 -4.55 -2.99 -8.83
CA TRP A 37 -3.35 -2.21 -9.15
C TRP A 37 -3.70 -1.04 -10.07
N PHE A 38 -3.24 0.15 -9.72
CA PHE A 38 -3.36 1.38 -10.48
C PHE A 38 -1.96 1.89 -10.81
N GLY A 39 -1.55 1.75 -12.06
CA GLY A 39 -0.21 2.02 -12.55
C GLY A 39 0.51 0.75 -13.02
N GLU A 40 1.75 0.91 -13.48
CA GLU A 40 2.52 -0.16 -14.12
C GLU A 40 3.85 -0.40 -13.40
N ILE A 41 4.24 -1.68 -13.30
CA ILE A 41 5.58 -2.07 -12.84
C ILE A 41 6.62 -1.56 -13.85
N GLY A 42 7.73 -1.04 -13.31
CA GLY A 42 8.83 -0.50 -14.11
C GLY A 42 8.60 0.93 -14.60
N SER A 43 7.48 1.57 -14.27
CA SER A 43 7.28 2.99 -14.55
C SER A 43 8.37 3.83 -13.87
N GLN A 44 8.95 4.80 -14.59
CA GLN A 44 10.01 5.66 -14.03
C GLN A 44 9.48 6.96 -13.44
N ASN A 45 8.24 7.33 -13.77
CA ASN A 45 7.71 8.66 -13.49
C ASN A 45 6.39 8.62 -12.69
N GLN A 46 6.03 7.47 -12.15
CA GLN A 46 4.82 7.35 -11.33
C GLN A 46 4.98 6.24 -10.30
N PRO A 47 4.47 6.42 -9.07
CA PRO A 47 4.37 5.33 -8.12
C PRO A 47 3.35 4.29 -8.59
N LEU A 48 3.40 3.09 -8.02
CA LEU A 48 2.36 2.10 -8.14
C LEU A 48 1.43 2.20 -6.94
N VAL A 49 0.14 2.38 -7.21
CA VAL A 49 -0.90 2.39 -6.17
C VAL A 49 -1.66 1.07 -6.23
N LYS A 50 -2.00 0.53 -5.07
CA LYS A 50 -2.84 -0.66 -4.96
C LYS A 50 -3.91 -0.49 -3.89
N LEU A 51 -5.02 -1.19 -4.08
CA LEU A 51 -5.94 -1.52 -3.00
C LEU A 51 -5.72 -2.97 -2.62
N LEU A 52 -5.64 -3.26 -1.32
CA LEU A 52 -5.47 -4.60 -0.78
C LEU A 52 -6.69 -4.97 0.06
N ASP A 53 -7.37 -6.05 -0.31
CA ASP A 53 -8.46 -6.64 0.48
C ASP A 53 -7.96 -7.86 1.22
N VAL A 54 -7.66 -7.70 2.50
CA VAL A 54 -6.97 -8.68 3.33
C VAL A 54 -7.96 -9.49 4.14
N ALA A 55 -8.45 -10.60 3.58
CA ALA A 55 -9.35 -11.53 4.25
C ALA A 55 -8.61 -12.63 5.04
N ASP A 56 -7.38 -12.98 4.63
CA ASP A 56 -6.46 -13.83 5.38
C ASP A 56 -5.07 -13.18 5.43
N ARG A 57 -4.19 -13.67 6.28
CA ARG A 57 -2.85 -13.13 6.52
C ARG A 57 -1.95 -13.22 5.27
N LEU A 58 -1.27 -12.13 4.95
CA LEU A 58 -0.22 -12.12 3.94
C LEU A 58 1.02 -12.89 4.46
N SER A 59 1.92 -13.27 3.55
CA SER A 59 3.22 -13.81 3.95
C SER A 59 4.00 -12.82 4.81
N VAL A 60 4.82 -13.30 5.73
CA VAL A 60 5.89 -12.49 6.28
C VAL A 60 6.93 -12.28 5.19
N GLN A 61 7.22 -11.03 4.89
CA GLN A 61 8.00 -10.64 3.73
C GLN A 61 8.89 -9.43 4.02
N VAL A 62 9.85 -9.21 3.14
CA VAL A 62 10.74 -8.06 3.14
C VAL A 62 11.00 -7.61 1.71
N HIS A 63 11.27 -6.33 1.52
CA HIS A 63 11.58 -5.74 0.22
C HIS A 63 13.01 -5.25 0.15
N PRO A 64 13.69 -5.36 -1.01
CA PRO A 64 15.05 -4.87 -1.18
C PRO A 64 15.12 -3.35 -1.30
N THR A 65 16.27 -2.79 -0.98
CA THR A 65 16.67 -1.45 -1.45
C THR A 65 16.96 -1.44 -2.95
N ASP A 66 17.05 -0.26 -3.57
CA ASP A 66 17.42 -0.13 -4.99
C ASP A 66 18.80 -0.77 -5.25
N ALA A 67 19.77 -0.52 -4.37
CA ALA A 67 21.10 -1.07 -4.49
C ALA A 67 21.10 -2.62 -4.48
N LEU A 68 20.38 -3.23 -3.55
CA LEU A 68 20.26 -4.69 -3.47
C LEU A 68 19.48 -5.26 -4.65
N ALA A 69 18.42 -4.58 -5.10
CA ALA A 69 17.67 -5.00 -6.27
C ALA A 69 18.54 -5.00 -7.53
N ALA A 70 19.33 -3.95 -7.73
CA ALA A 70 20.26 -3.86 -8.85
C ALA A 70 21.36 -4.93 -8.80
N GLU A 71 21.87 -5.24 -7.61
CA GLU A 71 22.87 -6.29 -7.43
C GLU A 71 22.31 -7.69 -7.73
N LEU A 72 21.12 -8.01 -7.23
CA LEU A 72 20.54 -9.35 -7.37
C LEU A 72 19.89 -9.62 -8.74
N HIS A 73 19.39 -8.57 -9.38
CA HIS A 73 18.53 -8.73 -10.56
C HIS A 73 19.00 -7.92 -11.78
N GLY A 74 20.17 -7.28 -11.68
CA GLY A 74 20.79 -6.51 -12.76
C GLY A 74 20.50 -5.01 -12.70
N ALA A 75 21.36 -4.26 -13.39
CA ALA A 75 21.28 -2.80 -13.44
C ALA A 75 19.90 -2.32 -13.94
N GLY A 76 19.37 -1.28 -13.31
CA GLY A 76 18.03 -0.74 -13.59
C GLY A 76 16.90 -1.41 -12.80
N SER A 77 17.18 -2.51 -12.05
CA SER A 77 16.22 -3.03 -11.09
C SER A 77 16.11 -2.09 -9.91
N ILE A 78 14.88 -1.82 -9.49
CA ILE A 78 14.57 -0.96 -8.34
C ILE A 78 14.06 -1.77 -7.16
N GLY A 79 14.26 -1.24 -5.97
CA GLY A 79 13.74 -1.76 -4.71
C GLY A 79 12.24 -1.61 -4.59
N LYS A 80 11.74 -1.79 -3.37
CA LYS A 80 10.33 -1.61 -3.08
C LYS A 80 10.16 -0.94 -1.72
N ARG A 81 10.19 0.39 -1.71
CA ARG A 81 9.66 1.18 -0.61
C ARG A 81 8.16 1.26 -0.74
N GLU A 82 7.45 1.12 0.36
CA GLU A 82 5.99 1.22 0.37
C GLU A 82 5.47 2.00 1.57
N ALA A 83 4.23 2.45 1.45
CA ALA A 83 3.48 3.05 2.54
C ALA A 83 2.01 2.65 2.44
N TRP A 84 1.34 2.61 3.58
CA TRP A 84 -0.05 2.21 3.69
C TRP A 84 -0.91 3.29 4.33
N VAL A 85 -2.13 3.46 3.80
CA VAL A 85 -3.24 4.11 4.49
C VAL A 85 -4.28 3.03 4.76
N ILE A 86 -4.60 2.81 6.03
CA ILE A 86 -5.63 1.85 6.43
C ILE A 86 -6.99 2.48 6.13
N LEU A 87 -7.72 1.91 5.16
CA LEU A 87 -9.05 2.40 4.78
C LEU A 87 -10.15 1.82 5.66
N ASP A 88 -9.98 0.56 6.07
CA ASP A 88 -10.90 -0.14 6.95
C ASP A 88 -10.14 -1.18 7.78
N ALA A 89 -10.57 -1.39 9.02
CA ALA A 89 -9.95 -2.33 9.94
C ALA A 89 -11.01 -2.97 10.83
N ALA A 90 -11.08 -4.30 10.80
CA ALA A 90 -11.94 -5.05 11.71
C ALA A 90 -11.51 -4.85 13.18
N ALA A 91 -12.40 -5.08 14.11
CA ALA A 91 -12.09 -4.98 15.54
C ALA A 91 -10.91 -5.91 15.89
N GLY A 92 -9.86 -5.35 16.49
CA GLY A 92 -8.64 -6.07 16.86
C GLY A 92 -7.67 -6.34 15.71
N ALA A 93 -7.90 -5.75 14.53
CA ALA A 93 -6.97 -5.83 13.41
C ALA A 93 -5.59 -5.25 13.76
N HIS A 94 -4.56 -5.84 13.21
CA HIS A 94 -3.19 -5.46 13.47
C HIS A 94 -2.28 -5.81 12.29
N LEU A 95 -1.05 -5.34 12.34
CA LEU A 95 0.05 -5.67 11.44
C LEU A 95 1.14 -6.40 12.23
N LEU A 96 1.95 -7.17 11.54
CA LEU A 96 3.29 -7.53 12.01
C LEU A 96 4.27 -6.61 11.30
N LEU A 97 5.12 -5.87 12.05
CA LEU A 97 5.88 -4.80 11.44
C LEU A 97 7.17 -4.50 12.20
N GLY A 98 8.31 -4.83 11.56
CA GLY A 98 9.62 -4.73 12.19
C GLY A 98 9.82 -5.69 13.35
N ARG A 99 11.01 -5.65 13.93
CA ARG A 99 11.36 -6.48 15.09
C ARG A 99 10.64 -5.99 16.36
N ASP A 100 10.10 -6.91 17.14
CA ASP A 100 9.56 -6.58 18.47
C ASP A 100 10.68 -6.01 19.36
N PRO A 101 10.47 -4.87 20.02
CA PRO A 101 11.48 -4.28 20.93
C PRO A 101 11.97 -5.22 22.05
N ALA A 102 11.16 -6.19 22.48
CA ALA A 102 11.54 -7.19 23.47
C ALA A 102 12.44 -8.31 22.91
N VAL A 103 12.56 -8.42 21.59
CA VAL A 103 13.40 -9.40 20.89
C VAL A 103 14.74 -8.74 20.55
N SER A 104 15.87 -9.42 20.77
CA SER A 104 17.16 -8.88 20.34
C SER A 104 17.37 -9.01 18.83
N ALA A 105 18.26 -8.18 18.25
CA ALA A 105 18.64 -8.31 16.84
C ALA A 105 19.23 -9.69 16.53
N ASP A 106 20.05 -10.23 17.43
CA ASP A 106 20.68 -11.55 17.28
C ASP A 106 19.66 -12.69 17.28
N GLN A 107 18.60 -12.59 18.10
CA GLN A 107 17.51 -13.58 18.08
C GLN A 107 16.78 -13.61 16.76
N LEU A 108 16.45 -12.43 16.21
CA LEU A 108 15.81 -12.34 14.89
C LEU A 108 16.74 -12.83 13.79
N GLN A 109 18.01 -12.43 13.82
CA GLN A 109 19.02 -12.88 12.85
C GLN A 109 19.17 -14.40 12.87
N HIS A 110 19.31 -14.99 14.06
CA HIS A 110 19.42 -16.45 14.20
C HIS A 110 18.19 -17.20 13.68
N ALA A 111 16.98 -16.67 13.94
CA ALA A 111 15.76 -17.28 13.43
C ALA A 111 15.68 -17.24 11.90
N LEU A 112 16.10 -16.12 11.28
CA LEU A 112 16.20 -16.00 9.83
C LEU A 112 17.20 -17.01 9.25
N GLU A 113 18.39 -17.13 9.82
CA GLU A 113 19.44 -18.02 9.36
C GLU A 113 19.08 -19.51 9.52
N SER A 114 18.37 -19.85 10.59
CA SER A 114 17.91 -21.22 10.85
C SER A 114 16.64 -21.61 10.08
N GLY A 115 15.98 -20.65 9.41
CA GLY A 115 14.68 -20.86 8.76
C GLY A 115 13.53 -21.09 9.75
N SER A 116 13.69 -20.67 11.01
CA SER A 116 12.64 -20.73 12.02
C SER A 116 11.52 -19.73 11.72
N ASP A 117 10.33 -19.94 12.32
CA ASP A 117 9.23 -18.97 12.19
C ASP A 117 9.60 -17.64 12.85
N VAL A 118 9.66 -16.58 12.04
CA VAL A 118 9.99 -15.23 12.49
C VAL A 118 8.78 -14.41 12.91
N ALA A 119 7.57 -14.84 12.58
CA ALA A 119 6.36 -14.09 12.88
C ALA A 119 6.19 -13.74 14.37
N PRO A 120 6.50 -14.66 15.34
CA PRO A 120 6.42 -14.34 16.76
C PRO A 120 7.46 -13.32 17.25
N LEU A 121 8.48 -13.02 16.42
CA LEU A 121 9.57 -12.10 16.75
C LEU A 121 9.31 -10.67 16.22
N LEU A 122 8.21 -10.47 15.50
CA LEU A 122 7.83 -9.19 14.93
C LEU A 122 6.86 -8.43 15.85
N ALA A 123 6.99 -7.11 15.84
CA ALA A 123 6.11 -6.24 16.60
C ALA A 123 4.67 -6.34 16.06
N LYS A 124 3.73 -6.56 16.97
CA LYS A 124 2.30 -6.56 16.68
C LYS A 124 1.75 -5.15 16.87
N ILE A 125 1.46 -4.47 15.77
CA ILE A 125 0.99 -3.09 15.75
C ILE A 125 -0.52 -3.06 15.54
N PRO A 126 -1.34 -2.71 16.54
CA PRO A 126 -2.76 -2.47 16.37
C PRO A 126 -2.98 -1.32 15.38
N VAL A 127 -3.97 -1.47 14.49
CA VAL A 127 -4.30 -0.42 13.51
C VAL A 127 -5.80 -0.19 13.43
N SER A 128 -6.14 1.01 12.99
CA SER A 128 -7.51 1.47 12.76
C SER A 128 -7.59 2.23 11.44
N ALA A 129 -8.77 2.40 10.90
CA ALA A 129 -8.98 3.23 9.72
C ALA A 129 -8.40 4.64 9.90
N GLY A 130 -7.68 5.11 8.91
CA GLY A 130 -6.96 6.38 8.90
C GLY A 130 -5.49 6.29 9.29
N ASP A 131 -5.03 5.21 9.89
CA ASP A 131 -3.60 5.05 10.21
C ASP A 131 -2.75 5.05 8.94
N VAL A 132 -1.64 5.78 9.00
CA VAL A 132 -0.67 5.92 7.90
C VAL A 132 0.67 5.36 8.37
N LEU A 133 1.22 4.43 7.59
CA LEU A 133 2.46 3.74 7.92
C LEU A 133 3.45 3.89 6.77
N ASP A 134 4.71 4.23 7.08
CA ASP A 134 5.84 4.17 6.15
C ASP A 134 6.59 2.86 6.38
N VAL A 135 6.84 2.11 5.31
CA VAL A 135 7.49 0.80 5.34
C VAL A 135 8.76 0.84 4.50
N PRO A 136 9.88 1.28 5.07
CA PRO A 136 11.15 1.31 4.37
C PRO A 136 11.60 -0.08 3.91
N PRO A 137 12.36 -0.17 2.81
CA PRO A 137 13.03 -1.40 2.42
C PRO A 137 13.82 -2.00 3.58
N GLY A 138 13.87 -3.33 3.66
CA GLY A 138 14.54 -4.04 4.75
C GLY A 138 13.65 -4.30 5.96
N THR A 139 12.47 -3.71 6.05
CA THR A 139 11.55 -3.95 7.16
C THR A 139 10.76 -5.23 6.95
N LEU A 140 10.88 -6.21 7.85
CA LEU A 140 10.02 -7.39 7.89
C LEU A 140 8.58 -6.99 8.24
N HIS A 141 7.61 -7.50 7.49
CA HIS A 141 6.21 -7.16 7.74
C HIS A 141 5.24 -8.24 7.25
N ALA A 142 4.01 -8.19 7.77
CA ALA A 142 2.85 -8.91 7.24
C ALA A 142 1.56 -8.15 7.57
N LEU A 143 0.68 -7.99 6.57
CA LEU A 143 -0.69 -7.57 6.79
C LEU A 143 -1.50 -8.74 7.33
N MET A 144 -2.27 -8.50 8.38
CA MET A 144 -3.12 -9.51 9.02
C MET A 144 -4.58 -9.33 8.61
N PRO A 145 -5.45 -10.35 8.81
CA PRO A 145 -6.81 -10.33 8.31
C PRO A 145 -7.66 -9.16 8.80
N GLY A 146 -8.65 -8.80 8.01
CA GLY A 146 -9.66 -7.80 8.38
C GLY A 146 -9.32 -6.37 7.96
N LEU A 147 -8.39 -6.19 7.03
CA LEU A 147 -7.95 -4.88 6.56
C LEU A 147 -8.40 -4.60 5.12
N LEU A 148 -8.74 -3.34 4.85
CA LEU A 148 -8.73 -2.76 3.51
C LEU A 148 -7.66 -1.67 3.51
N VAL A 149 -6.69 -1.78 2.61
CA VAL A 149 -5.50 -0.91 2.61
C VAL A 149 -5.34 -0.24 1.25
N TRP A 150 -5.06 1.05 1.26
CA TRP A 150 -4.49 1.75 0.12
C TRP A 150 -2.98 1.75 0.28
N GLU A 151 -2.30 1.11 -0.67
CA GLU A 151 -0.84 1.00 -0.70
C GLU A 151 -0.28 1.88 -1.80
N VAL A 152 0.75 2.64 -1.49
CA VAL A 152 1.64 3.26 -2.48
C VAL A 152 3.01 2.65 -2.36
N GLN A 153 3.64 2.37 -3.50
CA GLN A 153 4.98 1.78 -3.53
C GLN A 153 5.79 2.26 -4.74
N GLN A 154 7.10 2.04 -4.67
CA GLN A 154 7.91 2.06 -5.89
C GLN A 154 7.32 1.06 -6.90
N PRO A 155 7.37 1.34 -8.22
CA PRO A 155 6.76 0.50 -9.26
C PRO A 155 7.55 -0.81 -9.48
N SER A 156 7.64 -1.60 -8.43
CA SER A 156 8.36 -2.88 -8.34
C SER A 156 7.46 -3.94 -7.69
N ASP A 157 7.61 -5.19 -8.09
CA ASP A 157 6.94 -6.35 -7.48
C ASP A 157 7.87 -7.24 -6.66
N ARG A 158 9.08 -6.75 -6.38
CA ARG A 158 10.12 -7.52 -5.69
C ARG A 158 9.77 -7.74 -4.23
N THR A 159 9.39 -8.97 -3.93
CA THR A 159 8.99 -9.39 -2.58
C THR A 159 9.73 -10.66 -2.21
N TYR A 160 10.51 -10.62 -1.14
CA TYR A 160 11.18 -11.79 -0.58
C TYR A 160 10.36 -12.35 0.57
N ARG A 161 9.73 -13.50 0.30
CA ARG A 161 8.86 -14.19 1.25
C ARG A 161 9.71 -15.00 2.21
N VAL A 162 9.56 -14.71 3.52
CA VAL A 162 10.28 -15.37 4.60
C VAL A 162 9.48 -16.51 5.19
N SER A 163 8.18 -16.31 5.41
CA SER A 163 7.24 -17.31 5.90
C SER A 163 5.88 -17.11 5.24
N ASP A 164 5.17 -18.20 4.96
CA ASP A 164 3.85 -18.14 4.34
C ASP A 164 2.82 -19.04 5.06
N TRP A 165 2.98 -19.19 6.36
CA TRP A 165 2.02 -19.87 7.23
C TRP A 165 1.72 -21.33 6.80
N GLY A 166 2.72 -22.00 6.24
CA GLY A 166 2.58 -23.35 5.70
C GLY A 166 1.96 -23.44 4.29
N ARG A 167 1.68 -22.30 3.63
CA ARG A 167 1.16 -22.25 2.24
C ARG A 167 2.26 -22.28 1.16
N SER A 168 3.53 -22.39 1.54
CA SER A 168 4.65 -22.42 0.58
C SER A 168 4.52 -23.63 -0.37
N SER A 169 4.77 -23.40 -1.65
CA SER A 169 4.72 -24.39 -2.73
C SER A 169 5.68 -23.99 -3.84
N SER A 170 5.75 -24.78 -4.93
CA SER A 170 6.50 -24.40 -6.12
C SER A 170 6.00 -23.10 -6.77
N GLU A 171 4.71 -22.78 -6.64
CA GLU A 171 4.12 -21.53 -7.13
C GLU A 171 4.27 -20.37 -6.14
N ARG A 172 4.54 -20.67 -4.86
CA ARG A 172 4.75 -19.70 -3.77
C ARG A 172 6.01 -20.03 -2.97
N PRO A 173 7.20 -19.97 -3.61
CA PRO A 173 8.45 -20.31 -2.92
C PRO A 173 8.78 -19.28 -1.83
N LEU A 174 9.54 -19.73 -0.84
CA LEU A 174 10.24 -18.84 0.09
C LEU A 174 11.53 -18.34 -0.57
N HIS A 175 11.97 -17.15 -0.17
CA HIS A 175 13.15 -16.46 -0.73
C HIS A 175 14.16 -16.19 0.40
N GLN A 176 14.58 -17.25 1.10
CA GLN A 176 15.37 -17.10 2.33
C GLN A 176 16.72 -16.43 2.08
N ALA A 177 17.41 -16.78 1.00
CA ALA A 177 18.73 -16.22 0.69
C ALA A 177 18.66 -14.72 0.39
N GLU A 178 17.68 -14.30 -0.41
CA GLU A 178 17.43 -12.90 -0.76
C GLU A 178 16.93 -12.12 0.48
N ALA A 179 16.06 -12.73 1.27
CA ALA A 179 15.53 -12.12 2.49
C ALA A 179 16.63 -11.84 3.51
N LEU A 180 17.53 -12.80 3.75
CA LEU A 180 18.69 -12.59 4.64
C LEU A 180 19.56 -11.41 4.23
N ARG A 181 19.66 -11.15 2.93
CA ARG A 181 20.40 -10.00 2.41
C ARG A 181 19.61 -8.69 2.50
N ALA A 182 18.29 -8.77 2.42
CA ALA A 182 17.42 -7.60 2.41
C ALA A 182 17.06 -7.10 3.81
N VAL A 183 16.96 -8.01 4.80
CA VAL A 183 16.49 -7.65 6.15
C VAL A 183 17.45 -6.69 6.84
N ASN A 184 16.89 -5.59 7.35
CA ASN A 184 17.54 -4.76 8.36
C ASN A 184 16.90 -5.08 9.72
N VAL A 185 17.57 -5.87 10.54
CA VAL A 185 17.06 -6.29 11.85
C VAL A 185 16.86 -5.11 12.84
N ALA A 186 17.41 -3.94 12.54
CA ALA A 186 17.18 -2.71 13.28
C ALA A 186 16.01 -1.88 12.74
N ALA A 187 15.47 -2.22 11.56
CA ALA A 187 14.36 -1.49 10.98
C ALA A 187 13.10 -1.66 11.83
N THR A 188 12.53 -0.55 12.22
CA THR A 188 11.22 -0.47 12.87
C THR A 188 10.31 0.32 11.96
N ALA A 189 9.15 -0.21 11.65
CA ALA A 189 8.14 0.58 10.99
C ALA A 189 7.48 1.50 12.00
N GLN A 190 7.04 2.63 11.50
CA GLN A 190 6.40 3.65 12.32
C GLN A 190 5.04 3.98 11.73
N GLN A 191 4.05 4.02 12.60
CA GLN A 191 2.85 4.80 12.32
C GLN A 191 3.27 6.27 12.32
N VAL A 192 3.30 6.87 11.11
CA VAL A 192 3.83 8.23 10.95
C VAL A 192 2.78 9.29 11.15
N ALA A 193 1.50 8.94 10.91
CA ALA A 193 0.39 9.87 11.00
C ALA A 193 -0.96 9.14 11.12
N ARG A 194 -2.02 9.91 11.29
CA ARG A 194 -3.40 9.47 11.11
C ARG A 194 -4.16 10.49 10.28
N VAL A 195 -4.95 10.02 9.32
CA VAL A 195 -5.87 10.89 8.58
C VAL A 195 -7.01 11.31 9.50
N ASP A 196 -7.20 12.61 9.62
CA ASP A 196 -8.38 13.20 10.23
C ASP A 196 -9.46 13.34 9.14
N TRP A 197 -10.41 12.42 9.14
CA TRP A 197 -11.48 12.34 8.14
C TRP A 197 -12.58 13.40 8.33
N GLU A 198 -12.63 14.04 9.51
CA GLU A 198 -13.69 14.96 9.87
C GLU A 198 -13.34 16.43 9.55
N THR A 199 -12.04 16.73 9.46
CA THR A 199 -11.58 18.10 9.20
C THR A 199 -11.19 18.25 7.72
N ALA A 200 -12.00 19.02 6.98
CA ALA A 200 -11.71 19.34 5.57
C ALA A 200 -10.34 20.05 5.43
N GLY A 201 -9.65 19.75 4.34
CA GLY A 201 -8.35 20.36 4.07
C GLY A 201 -7.38 19.39 3.40
N THR A 202 -6.18 19.89 3.16
CA THR A 202 -5.09 19.12 2.56
C THR A 202 -3.96 18.89 3.57
N ARG A 203 -3.37 17.68 3.53
CA ARG A 203 -2.25 17.30 4.40
C ARG A 203 -1.31 16.37 3.65
N THR A 204 -0.02 16.70 3.63
CA THR A 204 1.02 15.76 3.21
C THR A 204 1.34 14.85 4.40
N MET A 205 1.13 13.56 4.22
CA MET A 205 1.29 12.54 5.26
C MET A 205 2.68 11.92 5.23
N ILE A 206 3.23 11.71 4.04
CA ILE A 206 4.54 11.11 3.81
C ILE A 206 5.24 11.87 2.69
N THR A 207 6.54 12.10 2.86
CA THR A 207 7.45 12.50 1.80
C THR A 207 8.75 11.74 2.00
N ASN A 208 9.18 11.02 0.96
CA ASN A 208 10.44 10.30 0.95
C ASN A 208 11.06 10.35 -0.46
N ASP A 209 12.15 9.63 -0.68
CA ASP A 209 12.90 9.58 -1.94
C ASP A 209 12.20 8.80 -3.07
N ALA A 210 11.13 8.09 -2.77
CA ALA A 210 10.41 7.25 -3.73
C ALA A 210 9.04 7.84 -4.13
N PHE A 211 8.34 8.50 -3.20
CA PHE A 211 7.01 9.09 -3.43
C PHE A 211 6.61 10.06 -2.30
N ALA A 212 5.56 10.84 -2.57
CA ALA A 212 4.84 11.58 -1.55
C ALA A 212 3.36 11.13 -1.48
N VAL A 213 2.79 11.17 -0.27
CA VAL A 213 1.37 10.90 0.00
C VAL A 213 0.72 12.16 0.51
N THR A 214 -0.30 12.63 -0.22
CA THR A 214 -1.12 13.76 0.19
C THR A 214 -2.58 13.34 0.28
N VAL A 215 -3.26 13.78 1.33
CA VAL A 215 -4.69 13.55 1.54
C VAL A 215 -5.42 14.88 1.42
N VAL A 216 -6.52 14.88 0.67
CA VAL A 216 -7.44 16.02 0.59
C VAL A 216 -8.81 15.56 1.07
N VAL A 217 -9.25 16.08 2.23
CA VAL A 217 -10.52 15.71 2.85
C VAL A 217 -11.59 16.75 2.48
N GLY A 218 -12.74 16.26 2.02
CA GLY A 218 -13.88 17.11 1.67
C GLY A 218 -14.70 17.60 2.88
N PRO A 219 -15.51 18.68 2.71
CA PRO A 219 -15.78 19.33 1.43
C PRO A 219 -14.60 20.18 0.93
N TRP A 220 -14.27 20.03 -0.35
CA TRP A 220 -13.19 20.75 -1.02
C TRP A 220 -13.57 21.07 -2.46
N SER A 221 -13.32 22.31 -2.92
CA SER A 221 -13.69 22.75 -4.28
C SER A 221 -12.63 23.68 -4.91
N GLU A 222 -11.35 23.44 -4.64
CA GLU A 222 -10.25 24.24 -5.15
C GLU A 222 -9.36 23.44 -6.09
N SER A 223 -8.49 24.15 -6.81
CA SER A 223 -7.45 23.55 -7.63
C SER A 223 -6.14 23.42 -6.85
N MET A 224 -5.44 22.31 -7.05
CA MET A 224 -4.11 22.07 -6.49
C MET A 224 -3.11 21.71 -7.60
N GLN A 225 -1.83 21.96 -7.31
CA GLN A 225 -0.73 21.57 -8.20
C GLN A 225 -0.22 20.18 -7.79
N PHE A 226 -0.12 19.29 -8.78
CA PHE A 226 0.49 17.98 -8.61
C PHE A 226 1.53 17.73 -9.70
N PRO A 227 2.60 16.99 -9.41
CA PRO A 227 3.53 16.56 -10.45
C PRO A 227 2.82 15.63 -11.45
N HIS A 228 3.31 15.61 -12.68
CA HIS A 228 2.89 14.63 -13.67
C HIS A 228 3.17 13.21 -13.16
N GLY A 229 2.21 12.31 -13.34
CA GLY A 229 2.33 10.94 -12.87
C GLY A 229 1.75 10.70 -11.47
N ALA A 230 1.19 11.71 -10.81
CA ALA A 230 0.45 11.49 -9.57
C ALA A 230 -0.81 10.65 -9.81
N ILE A 231 -1.13 9.76 -8.88
CA ILE A 231 -2.34 8.95 -8.90
C ILE A 231 -3.24 9.41 -7.77
N ALA A 232 -4.48 9.78 -8.12
CA ALA A 232 -5.52 10.20 -7.19
C ALA A 232 -6.56 9.09 -7.02
N THR A 233 -6.81 8.63 -5.80
CA THR A 233 -7.86 7.65 -5.48
C THR A 233 -8.93 8.29 -4.63
N LEU A 234 -10.20 8.22 -5.06
CA LEU A 234 -11.32 8.67 -4.24
C LEU A 234 -11.68 7.57 -3.22
N ILE A 235 -11.86 7.95 -1.98
CA ILE A 235 -12.33 7.08 -0.90
C ILE A 235 -13.47 7.76 -0.13
N SER A 236 -14.34 6.94 0.47
CA SER A 236 -15.30 7.41 1.45
C SER A 236 -14.68 7.43 2.84
N SER A 237 -15.05 8.40 3.66
CA SER A 237 -14.67 8.42 5.07
C SER A 237 -15.15 7.14 5.78
N PRO A 238 -14.32 6.50 6.60
CA PRO A 238 -14.69 5.30 7.36
C PRO A 238 -15.91 5.48 8.28
N SER A 239 -16.20 6.72 8.69
CA SER A 239 -17.41 7.06 9.46
C SER A 239 -18.71 6.91 8.66
N MET A 240 -18.61 6.78 7.33
CA MET A 240 -19.74 6.61 6.41
C MET A 240 -19.75 5.20 5.80
N SER A 241 -20.30 4.23 6.49
CA SER A 241 -20.69 2.89 5.98
C SER A 241 -19.69 2.14 5.07
N GLY A 242 -18.38 2.36 5.24
CA GLY A 242 -17.32 1.63 4.52
C GLY A 242 -16.70 2.39 3.35
N ALA A 243 -15.41 2.16 3.12
CA ALA A 243 -14.58 2.91 2.16
C ALA A 243 -15.06 2.83 0.68
N ALA A 244 -15.93 1.85 0.36
CA ALA A 244 -16.43 1.61 -0.99
C ALA A 244 -17.81 2.25 -1.28
N SER A 245 -18.47 2.83 -0.29
CA SER A 245 -19.81 3.41 -0.45
C SER A 245 -19.82 4.87 -0.03
N GLY A 246 -20.21 5.76 -0.90
CA GLY A 246 -20.26 7.19 -0.62
C GLY A 246 -20.49 8.03 -1.88
N PRO A 247 -20.53 9.35 -1.74
CA PRO A 247 -20.76 10.24 -2.87
C PRO A 247 -19.55 10.22 -3.82
N ALA A 248 -19.84 10.40 -5.12
CA ALA A 248 -18.84 10.60 -6.15
C ALA A 248 -18.13 11.95 -5.96
N GLY A 249 -16.83 11.99 -6.24
CA GLY A 249 -16.06 13.23 -6.32
C GLY A 249 -15.66 13.55 -7.76
N ARG A 250 -15.11 14.74 -7.97
CA ARG A 250 -14.60 15.16 -9.29
C ARG A 250 -13.13 15.55 -9.21
N VAL A 251 -12.38 15.11 -10.21
CA VAL A 251 -10.94 15.41 -10.38
C VAL A 251 -10.71 15.78 -11.83
N ALA A 252 -10.24 16.97 -12.11
CA ALA A 252 -10.02 17.48 -13.47
C ALA A 252 -11.23 17.34 -14.40
N GLY A 253 -12.43 17.47 -13.86
CA GLY A 253 -13.69 17.28 -14.59
C GLY A 253 -14.16 15.83 -14.73
N LEU A 254 -13.34 14.84 -14.36
CA LEU A 254 -13.73 13.43 -14.32
C LEU A 254 -14.50 13.13 -13.03
N THR A 255 -15.58 12.35 -13.15
CA THR A 255 -16.30 11.83 -11.98
C THR A 255 -15.68 10.53 -11.54
N LEU A 256 -15.25 10.43 -10.27
CA LEU A 256 -14.76 9.24 -9.64
C LEU A 256 -15.79 8.70 -8.64
N GLN A 257 -15.99 7.40 -8.63
CA GLN A 257 -16.68 6.69 -7.56
C GLN A 257 -15.66 6.29 -6.48
N PRO A 258 -16.09 6.01 -5.25
CA PRO A 258 -15.21 5.47 -4.22
C PRO A 258 -14.37 4.28 -4.71
N LEU A 259 -13.09 4.26 -4.35
CA LEU A 259 -12.05 3.31 -4.74
C LEU A 259 -11.61 3.41 -6.23
N GLN A 260 -12.18 4.31 -7.03
CA GLN A 260 -11.66 4.59 -8.36
C GLN A 260 -10.46 5.53 -8.32
N SER A 261 -9.56 5.37 -9.28
CA SER A 261 -8.34 6.18 -9.39
C SER A 261 -8.22 6.88 -10.74
N ALA A 262 -7.56 8.02 -10.74
CA ALA A 262 -7.18 8.76 -11.93
C ALA A 262 -5.69 9.09 -11.93
N LEU A 263 -5.07 8.97 -13.10
CA LEU A 263 -3.72 9.43 -13.37
C LEU A 263 -3.75 10.93 -13.70
N ILE A 264 -2.94 11.71 -13.01
CA ILE A 264 -2.77 13.14 -13.25
C ILE A 264 -1.71 13.35 -14.34
N THR A 265 -2.08 14.04 -15.41
CA THR A 265 -1.24 14.28 -16.58
C THR A 265 -0.83 15.75 -16.77
N ALA A 266 -1.31 16.64 -15.91
CA ALA A 266 -0.94 18.07 -15.94
C ALA A 266 -1.02 18.66 -14.53
N GLY A 267 -0.21 19.68 -14.28
CA GLY A 267 0.08 20.23 -12.97
C GLY A 267 -1.11 20.77 -12.19
N SER A 268 -2.00 21.58 -12.78
CA SER A 268 -3.16 22.14 -12.06
C SER A 268 -4.39 21.25 -12.20
N VAL A 269 -4.92 20.81 -11.06
CA VAL A 269 -6.06 19.88 -10.97
C VAL A 269 -7.18 20.53 -10.19
N ALA A 270 -8.29 20.83 -10.86
CA ALA A 270 -9.52 21.24 -10.20
C ALA A 270 -10.19 20.03 -9.55
N MET A 271 -10.65 20.17 -8.33
CA MET A 271 -11.27 19.11 -7.56
C MET A 271 -12.58 19.57 -6.92
N GLU A 272 -13.54 18.67 -6.87
CA GLU A 272 -14.77 18.80 -6.10
C GLU A 272 -14.94 17.54 -5.26
N ILE A 273 -14.61 17.62 -3.96
CA ILE A 273 -14.67 16.48 -3.05
C ILE A 273 -15.82 16.75 -2.08
N PRO A 274 -16.87 15.93 -2.08
CA PRO A 274 -18.00 16.12 -1.19
C PRO A 274 -17.63 15.82 0.27
N HIS A 275 -18.47 16.29 1.19
CA HIS A 275 -18.40 15.90 2.59
C HIS A 275 -18.46 14.37 2.74
N GLY A 276 -17.67 13.82 3.67
CA GLY A 276 -17.58 12.38 3.89
C GLY A 276 -16.77 11.62 2.83
N SER A 277 -15.99 12.35 2.02
CA SER A 277 -15.04 11.75 1.06
C SER A 277 -13.67 12.40 1.15
N ALA A 278 -12.66 11.70 0.66
CA ALA A 278 -11.31 12.21 0.53
C ALA A 278 -10.65 11.69 -0.75
N LEU A 279 -9.66 12.42 -1.24
CA LEU A 279 -8.72 11.94 -2.26
C LEU A 279 -7.38 11.62 -1.61
N LEU A 280 -6.89 10.42 -1.86
CA LEU A 280 -5.52 10.03 -1.57
C LEU A 280 -4.68 10.21 -2.83
N PHE A 281 -3.64 11.00 -2.75
CA PHE A 281 -2.69 11.20 -3.83
C PHE A 281 -1.38 10.51 -3.52
N ALA A 282 -0.93 9.67 -4.47
CA ALA A 282 0.46 9.22 -4.56
C ALA A 282 1.13 10.01 -5.67
N SER A 283 2.21 10.69 -5.39
CA SER A 283 2.96 11.44 -6.41
C SER A 283 4.43 10.99 -6.46
N PRO A 284 5.11 11.16 -7.60
CA PRO A 284 6.57 11.10 -7.63
C PRO A 284 7.18 12.03 -6.56
N PRO A 285 8.42 11.77 -6.11
CA PRO A 285 9.12 12.57 -5.12
C PRO A 285 9.40 14.00 -5.56
#